data_1a9b64c92c56bf2aabc576380b78d8bb
#
_entry.id   1a9b64c92c56bf2aabc576380b78d8bb
#
_cell.length_a   1.000
_cell.length_b   1.000
_cell.length_c   1.000
_cell.angle_alpha   90.00
_cell.angle_beta   90.00
_cell.angle_gamma   90.00
#
_symmetry.space_group_name_H-M   'P 1'
#
loop_
_entity.id
_entity.type
_entity.pdbx_description
1 polymer ?
#
loop_
_entity_poly.entity_id
_entity_poly.type
_entity_poly.pdbx_seq_one_letter_code
_entity_poly.pdbx_strand_id
1 'polypeptide(L)'
;MAKEVKTIGVLTSGGDAPGMNAAIRAVVRQAITKGLNVKGIKRGYAGLLQEEIIDMHAQDVSDIIQRGGTILQTARCMDFTTPEGQQKGAEICKKHGIDGVVVIGGDGSFKGAQKLAEHGINTIGLPGTIDLDIASTEYTIGFDTAVNTAMEAIDKVRDTSTSHERCSIIEVMGRGAGYIALCCLLYTSPSPRDTERSR
;
A
#
# COMPACT_ATOMS: atom_id res chain seq x y z
N MET A 1 4.80 33.38 -3.25
CA MET A 1 5.29 32.50 -4.30
C MET A 1 5.31 31.07 -3.76
N ALA A 2 4.74 30.11 -4.45
CA ALA A 2 4.82 28.70 -4.04
C ALA A 2 6.30 28.30 -4.07
N LYS A 3 6.77 27.64 -3.00
CA LYS A 3 8.15 27.12 -2.92
C LYS A 3 8.32 26.06 -3.99
N GLU A 4 9.35 26.20 -4.81
CA GLU A 4 9.70 25.21 -5.82
C GLU A 4 10.10 23.89 -5.14
N VAL A 5 9.44 22.79 -5.50
CA VAL A 5 9.76 21.46 -4.99
C VAL A 5 11.01 20.95 -5.71
N LYS A 6 12.04 20.58 -4.95
CA LYS A 6 13.31 20.03 -5.48
C LYS A 6 13.56 18.59 -5.05
N THR A 7 13.08 18.21 -3.88
CA THR A 7 13.29 16.87 -3.32
C THR A 7 11.99 16.32 -2.79
N ILE A 8 11.66 15.09 -3.19
CA ILE A 8 10.51 14.36 -2.67
C ILE A 8 10.95 13.15 -1.88
N GLY A 9 10.23 12.88 -0.78
CA GLY A 9 10.29 11.63 -0.06
C GLY A 9 9.25 10.65 -0.60
N VAL A 10 9.55 9.36 -0.58
CA VAL A 10 8.58 8.30 -0.83
C VAL A 10 8.63 7.27 0.29
N LEU A 11 7.48 6.90 0.81
CA LEU A 11 7.36 5.86 1.83
C LEU A 11 6.17 4.95 1.56
N THR A 12 6.26 3.73 2.08
CA THR A 12 5.14 2.79 2.19
C THR A 12 4.80 2.61 3.65
N SER A 13 3.51 2.61 3.99
CA SER A 13 3.05 2.52 5.38
C SER A 13 1.80 1.66 5.50
N GLY A 14 1.62 1.03 6.65
CA GLY A 14 0.54 0.09 6.91
C GLY A 14 0.89 -1.34 6.50
N GLY A 15 -0.10 -2.14 6.11
CA GLY A 15 0.13 -3.44 5.49
C GLY A 15 0.68 -3.28 4.07
N ASP A 16 1.50 -4.23 3.63
CA ASP A 16 1.92 -4.27 2.23
C ASP A 16 0.76 -4.69 1.32
N ALA A 17 0.81 -4.21 0.09
CA ALA A 17 -0.14 -4.59 -0.94
C ALA A 17 0.61 -4.92 -2.24
N PRO A 18 0.13 -5.89 -3.03
CA PRO A 18 0.70 -6.15 -4.35
C PRO A 18 0.65 -4.88 -5.21
N GLY A 19 1.75 -4.55 -5.88
CA GLY A 19 1.85 -3.32 -6.68
C GLY A 19 2.45 -2.10 -5.96
N MET A 20 2.75 -2.16 -4.67
CA MET A 20 3.48 -1.08 -3.98
C MET A 20 4.84 -0.81 -4.62
N ASN A 21 5.58 -1.84 -5.02
CA ASN A 21 6.84 -1.69 -5.73
C ASN A 21 6.67 -1.01 -7.09
N ALA A 22 5.61 -1.33 -7.82
CA ALA A 22 5.28 -0.65 -9.08
C ALA A 22 4.99 0.84 -8.86
N ALA A 23 4.26 1.17 -7.79
CA ALA A 23 3.98 2.55 -7.41
C ALA A 23 5.25 3.31 -7.00
N ILE A 24 6.12 2.71 -6.17
CA ILE A 24 7.44 3.28 -5.82
C ILE A 24 8.24 3.57 -7.09
N ARG A 25 8.34 2.59 -7.99
CA ARG A 25 9.05 2.73 -9.26
C ARG A 25 8.49 3.88 -10.11
N ALA A 26 7.18 3.99 -10.22
CA ALA A 26 6.53 5.05 -10.97
C ALA A 26 6.86 6.43 -10.40
N VAL A 27 6.75 6.59 -9.09
CA VAL A 27 7.08 7.85 -8.38
C VAL A 27 8.54 8.21 -8.59
N VAL A 28 9.47 7.29 -8.33
CA VAL A 28 10.91 7.55 -8.43
C VAL A 28 11.31 7.93 -9.85
N ARG A 29 10.91 7.13 -10.85
CA ARG A 29 11.26 7.41 -12.25
C ARG A 29 10.66 8.70 -12.75
N GLN A 30 9.39 8.97 -12.45
CA GLN A 30 8.73 10.19 -12.87
C GLN A 30 9.36 11.45 -12.22
N ALA A 31 9.73 11.36 -10.95
CA ALA A 31 10.41 12.45 -10.26
C ALA A 31 11.78 12.76 -10.88
N ILE A 32 12.59 11.71 -11.14
CA ILE A 32 13.90 11.86 -11.80
C ILE A 32 13.74 12.47 -13.20
N THR A 33 12.75 12.04 -13.97
CA THR A 33 12.47 12.62 -15.29
C THR A 33 12.13 14.12 -15.22
N LYS A 34 11.55 14.56 -14.11
CA LYS A 34 11.27 15.98 -13.83
C LYS A 34 12.43 16.72 -13.19
N GLY A 35 13.59 16.11 -13.03
CA GLY A 35 14.78 16.72 -12.42
C GLY A 35 14.71 16.86 -10.91
N LEU A 36 13.82 16.10 -10.24
CA LEU A 36 13.71 16.10 -8.78
C LEU A 36 14.64 15.04 -8.16
N ASN A 37 15.17 15.35 -6.97
CA ASN A 37 15.82 14.36 -6.13
C ASN A 37 14.77 13.51 -5.41
N VAL A 38 15.05 12.22 -5.21
CA VAL A 38 14.15 11.31 -4.53
C VAL A 38 14.83 10.66 -3.34
N LYS A 39 14.14 10.69 -2.21
CA LYS A 39 14.57 10.02 -0.97
C LYS A 39 13.57 8.94 -0.61
N GLY A 40 14.04 7.69 -0.49
CA GLY A 40 13.25 6.58 0.01
C GLY A 40 13.30 6.55 1.54
N ILE A 41 12.15 6.53 2.18
CA ILE A 41 12.03 6.42 3.64
C ILE A 41 11.67 4.97 3.94
N LYS A 42 12.58 4.24 4.56
CA LYS A 42 12.38 2.83 4.92
C LYS A 42 11.44 2.70 6.10
N ARG A 43 10.71 1.59 6.17
CA ARG A 43 9.80 1.24 7.27
C ARG A 43 8.76 2.31 7.60
N GLY A 44 8.34 3.09 6.59
CA GLY A 44 7.30 4.09 6.72
C GLY A 44 7.58 5.17 7.76
N TYR A 45 6.58 5.51 8.57
CA TYR A 45 6.73 6.54 9.60
C TYR A 45 7.71 6.16 10.70
N ALA A 46 7.89 4.87 11.01
CA ALA A 46 8.88 4.44 12.00
C ALA A 46 10.30 4.78 11.54
N GLY A 47 10.62 4.48 10.30
CA GLY A 47 11.91 4.82 9.73
C GLY A 47 12.10 6.32 9.51
N LEU A 48 11.02 7.08 9.25
CA LEU A 48 11.09 8.54 9.24
C LEU A 48 11.59 9.07 10.58
N LEU A 49 11.01 8.61 11.70
CA LEU A 49 11.41 9.04 13.05
C LEU A 49 12.82 8.58 13.45
N GLN A 50 13.35 7.54 12.80
CA GLN A 50 14.69 7.01 13.00
C GLN A 50 15.71 7.50 11.96
N GLU A 51 15.29 8.39 11.05
CA GLU A 51 16.10 8.92 9.96
C GLU A 51 16.63 7.83 9.00
N GLU A 52 15.89 6.74 8.80
CA GLU A 52 16.22 5.70 7.84
C GLU A 52 15.89 6.14 6.41
N ILE A 53 16.60 7.14 5.94
CA ILE A 53 16.36 7.81 4.66
C ILE A 53 17.54 7.50 3.73
N ILE A 54 17.21 7.05 2.53
CA ILE A 54 18.19 6.72 1.49
C ILE A 54 17.94 7.57 0.24
N ASP A 55 18.99 7.96 -0.46
CA ASP A 55 18.84 8.54 -1.79
C ASP A 55 18.46 7.45 -2.79
N MET A 56 17.51 7.75 -3.69
CA MET A 56 17.00 6.78 -4.66
C MET A 56 17.31 7.22 -6.09
N HIS A 57 17.84 6.29 -6.85
CA HIS A 57 18.19 6.45 -8.25
C HIS A 57 17.34 5.53 -9.14
N ALA A 58 17.39 5.75 -10.45
CA ALA A 58 16.63 4.93 -11.40
C ALA A 58 17.01 3.44 -11.35
N GLN A 59 18.23 3.11 -10.93
CA GLN A 59 18.73 1.74 -10.80
C GLN A 59 18.12 1.01 -9.60
N ASP A 60 17.88 1.72 -8.49
CA ASP A 60 17.35 1.14 -7.24
C ASP A 60 15.91 0.61 -7.39
N VAL A 61 15.23 1.06 -8.42
CA VAL A 61 13.87 0.64 -8.76
C VAL A 61 13.81 -0.23 -10.02
N SER A 62 14.94 -0.81 -10.43
CA SER A 62 14.99 -1.78 -11.52
C SER A 62 14.42 -3.12 -11.07
N ASP A 63 13.75 -3.83 -11.98
CA ASP A 63 13.24 -5.20 -11.80
C ASP A 63 12.36 -5.43 -10.55
N ILE A 64 11.65 -4.39 -10.11
CA ILE A 64 10.77 -4.48 -8.94
C ILE A 64 9.27 -4.44 -9.28
N ILE A 65 8.91 -4.10 -10.53
CA ILE A 65 7.52 -3.88 -10.93
C ILE A 65 6.65 -5.13 -10.75
N GLN A 66 7.22 -6.31 -10.97
CA GLN A 66 6.56 -7.60 -10.85
C GLN A 66 6.67 -8.23 -9.45
N ARG A 67 7.43 -7.60 -8.53
CA ARG A 67 7.64 -8.13 -7.18
C ARG A 67 6.54 -7.66 -6.24
N GLY A 68 5.96 -8.60 -5.49
CA GLY A 68 5.09 -8.28 -4.36
C GLY A 68 5.83 -7.64 -3.18
N GLY A 69 5.07 -7.27 -2.16
CA GLY A 69 5.62 -6.56 -1.01
C GLY A 69 6.08 -5.14 -1.34
N THR A 70 7.04 -4.63 -0.56
CA THR A 70 7.61 -3.28 -0.75
C THR A 70 9.11 -3.26 -0.44
N ILE A 71 9.91 -2.72 -1.36
CA ILE A 71 11.36 -2.59 -1.17
C ILE A 71 11.72 -1.58 -0.07
N LEU A 72 10.84 -0.63 0.21
CA LEU A 72 11.02 0.34 1.29
C LEU A 72 10.63 -0.23 2.65
N GLN A 73 10.08 -1.43 2.68
CA GLN A 73 9.56 -2.05 3.90
C GLN A 73 8.43 -1.24 4.54
N THR A 74 7.76 -1.82 5.50
CA THR A 74 6.71 -1.14 6.25
C THR A 74 6.75 -1.58 7.71
N ALA A 75 6.38 -0.69 8.62
CA ALA A 75 6.26 -0.98 10.04
C ALA A 75 5.12 -0.16 10.65
N ARG A 76 4.50 -0.72 11.68
CA ARG A 76 3.57 0.06 12.51
C ARG A 76 4.37 1.04 13.36
N CYS A 77 3.89 2.27 13.48
CA CYS A 77 4.53 3.32 14.26
C CYS A 77 3.50 4.00 15.17
N MET A 78 3.45 3.59 16.41
CA MET A 78 2.55 4.20 17.39
C MET A 78 3.02 5.59 17.80
N ASP A 79 4.33 5.81 17.82
CA ASP A 79 4.92 7.11 18.18
C ASP A 79 4.49 8.23 17.24
N PHE A 80 4.23 7.90 15.97
CA PHE A 80 3.75 8.87 14.99
C PHE A 80 2.27 9.26 15.19
N THR A 81 1.55 8.59 16.06
CA THR A 81 0.18 9.00 16.43
C THR A 81 0.17 10.14 17.44
N THR A 82 1.29 10.43 18.09
CA THR A 82 1.46 11.52 19.04
C THR A 82 1.82 12.84 18.36
N PRO A 83 1.40 14.00 18.90
CA PRO A 83 1.79 15.30 18.34
C PRO A 83 3.31 15.51 18.27
N GLU A 84 4.05 15.02 19.29
CA GLU A 84 5.52 15.12 19.35
C GLU A 84 6.17 14.32 18.21
N GLY A 85 5.67 13.09 17.95
CA GLY A 85 6.17 12.27 16.84
C GLY A 85 5.90 12.89 15.48
N GLN A 86 4.73 13.51 15.30
CA GLN A 86 4.36 14.20 14.06
C GLN A 86 5.24 15.42 13.81
N GLN A 87 5.46 16.25 14.84
CA GLN A 87 6.35 17.39 14.78
C GLN A 87 7.79 16.96 14.45
N LYS A 88 8.31 15.93 15.17
CA LYS A 88 9.63 15.37 14.91
C LYS A 88 9.77 14.88 13.47
N GLY A 89 8.75 14.16 12.94
CA GLY A 89 8.75 13.72 11.55
C GLY A 89 8.85 14.87 10.54
N ALA A 90 8.11 15.96 10.78
CA ALA A 90 8.18 17.15 9.94
C ALA A 90 9.55 17.87 10.04
N GLU A 91 10.14 17.94 11.22
CA GLU A 91 11.49 18.50 11.43
C GLU A 91 12.55 17.67 10.68
N ILE A 92 12.45 16.35 10.72
CA ILE A 92 13.34 15.45 9.98
C ILE A 92 13.19 15.65 8.47
N CYS A 93 11.98 15.78 7.95
CA CYS A 93 11.76 16.10 6.54
C CYS A 93 12.47 17.42 6.16
N LYS A 94 12.33 18.47 6.98
CA LYS A 94 13.00 19.76 6.75
C LYS A 94 14.53 19.63 6.85
N LYS A 95 15.04 18.90 7.84
CA LYS A 95 16.48 18.62 8.02
C LYS A 95 17.10 17.96 6.79
N HIS A 96 16.38 17.00 6.19
CA HIS A 96 16.83 16.28 4.99
C HIS A 96 16.48 17.00 3.68
N GLY A 97 15.92 18.19 3.74
CA GLY A 97 15.54 18.98 2.57
C GLY A 97 14.40 18.39 1.75
N ILE A 98 13.54 17.58 2.36
CA ILE A 98 12.37 16.97 1.72
C ILE A 98 11.25 18.03 1.66
N ASP A 99 10.89 18.46 0.46
CA ASP A 99 9.85 19.47 0.22
C ASP A 99 8.44 18.89 0.18
N GLY A 100 8.34 17.59 -0.12
CA GLY A 100 7.07 16.87 -0.14
C GLY A 100 7.25 15.37 -0.01
N VAL A 101 6.22 14.68 0.49
CA VAL A 101 6.25 13.23 0.72
C VAL A 101 5.11 12.54 -0.02
N VAL A 102 5.44 11.51 -0.80
CA VAL A 102 4.47 10.60 -1.40
C VAL A 102 4.29 9.42 -0.46
N VAL A 103 3.08 9.23 0.03
CA VAL A 103 2.71 8.18 0.97
C VAL A 103 1.89 7.12 0.25
N ILE A 104 2.41 5.90 0.19
CA ILE A 104 1.73 4.76 -0.42
C ILE A 104 1.21 3.87 0.71
N GLY A 105 -0.11 3.70 0.79
CA GLY A 105 -0.71 2.91 1.87
C GLY A 105 -2.23 3.06 1.97
N GLY A 106 -2.78 2.68 3.12
CA GLY A 106 -4.21 2.72 3.42
C GLY A 106 -4.63 3.94 4.25
N ASP A 107 -5.85 3.89 4.80
CA ASP A 107 -6.48 4.96 5.57
C ASP A 107 -5.60 5.51 6.72
N GLY A 108 -5.01 4.61 7.53
CA GLY A 108 -4.12 5.03 8.61
C GLY A 108 -2.88 5.78 8.14
N SER A 109 -2.33 5.40 6.98
CA SER A 109 -1.19 6.07 6.36
C SER A 109 -1.54 7.47 5.86
N PHE A 110 -2.76 7.65 5.36
CA PHE A 110 -3.25 8.95 4.89
C PHE A 110 -3.55 9.90 6.05
N LYS A 111 -4.05 9.39 7.17
CA LYS A 111 -4.15 10.17 8.41
C LYS A 111 -2.79 10.70 8.87
N GLY A 112 -1.75 9.86 8.79
CA GLY A 112 -0.37 10.29 9.04
C GLY A 112 0.12 11.35 8.03
N ALA A 113 -0.19 11.18 6.75
CA ALA A 113 0.13 12.16 5.71
C ALA A 113 -0.54 13.52 5.96
N GLN A 114 -1.82 13.51 6.36
CA GLN A 114 -2.54 14.72 6.73
C GLN A 114 -1.85 15.46 7.88
N LYS A 115 -1.38 14.71 8.89
CA LYS A 115 -0.65 15.31 10.02
C LYS A 115 0.67 15.94 9.59
N LEU A 116 1.43 15.32 8.68
CA LEU A 116 2.62 15.97 8.09
C LEU A 116 2.25 17.24 7.33
N ALA A 117 1.13 17.25 6.62
CA ALA A 117 0.66 18.45 5.91
C ALA A 117 0.30 19.57 6.87
N GLU A 118 -0.32 19.29 8.01
CA GLU A 118 -0.60 20.27 9.07
C GLU A 118 0.69 20.91 9.61
N HIS A 119 1.82 20.19 9.60
CA HIS A 119 3.15 20.69 9.96
C HIS A 119 3.93 21.32 8.79
N GLY A 120 3.26 21.54 7.65
CA GLY A 120 3.81 22.28 6.51
C GLY A 120 4.67 21.48 5.55
N ILE A 121 4.55 20.15 5.54
CA ILE A 121 5.15 19.27 4.52
C ILE A 121 4.08 18.93 3.48
N ASN A 122 4.34 19.19 2.21
CA ASN A 122 3.41 18.79 1.15
C ASN A 122 3.29 17.26 1.10
N THR A 123 2.07 16.74 1.02
CA THR A 123 1.84 15.29 0.97
C THR A 123 0.90 14.90 -0.16
N ILE A 124 1.18 13.76 -0.78
CA ILE A 124 0.30 13.10 -1.75
C ILE A 124 0.14 11.65 -1.31
N GLY A 125 -1.11 11.18 -1.23
CA GLY A 125 -1.44 9.79 -0.93
C GLY A 125 -1.69 8.98 -2.21
N LEU A 126 -1.11 7.78 -2.28
CA LEU A 126 -1.44 6.77 -3.29
C LEU A 126 -2.09 5.58 -2.59
N PRO A 127 -3.33 5.20 -2.97
CA PRO A 127 -4.08 4.14 -2.28
C PRO A 127 -3.49 2.77 -2.59
N GLY A 128 -2.64 2.26 -1.69
CA GLY A 128 -2.03 0.94 -1.74
C GLY A 128 -2.51 0.09 -0.56
N THR A 129 -3.60 -0.63 -0.75
CA THR A 129 -4.20 -1.51 0.27
C THR A 129 -5.05 -2.58 -0.40
N ILE A 130 -5.15 -3.74 0.26
CA ILE A 130 -6.02 -4.84 -0.17
C ILE A 130 -7.42 -4.77 0.47
N ASP A 131 -7.66 -3.86 1.41
CA ASP A 131 -8.91 -3.80 2.18
C ASP A 131 -10.04 -3.08 1.43
N LEU A 132 -9.73 -2.25 0.43
CA LEU A 132 -10.66 -1.43 -0.34
C LEU A 132 -11.54 -0.52 0.56
N ASP A 133 -10.99 -0.06 1.68
CA ASP A 133 -11.68 0.69 2.73
C ASP A 133 -11.38 2.20 2.71
N ILE A 134 -10.89 2.72 1.61
CA ILE A 134 -10.60 4.15 1.45
C ILE A 134 -11.78 4.86 0.81
N ALA A 135 -12.32 5.85 1.50
CA ALA A 135 -13.40 6.68 0.97
C ALA A 135 -12.97 7.42 -0.30
N SER A 136 -13.92 7.64 -1.21
CA SER A 136 -13.74 8.38 -2.46
C SER A 136 -12.77 7.75 -3.47
N THR A 137 -12.49 6.44 -3.34
CA THR A 137 -11.81 5.68 -4.39
C THR A 137 -12.54 4.35 -4.62
N GLU A 138 -12.70 3.97 -5.88
CA GLU A 138 -13.37 2.72 -6.25
C GLU A 138 -12.40 1.54 -6.21
N TYR A 139 -11.13 1.78 -6.52
CA TYR A 139 -10.10 0.76 -6.58
C TYR A 139 -8.83 1.21 -5.84
N THR A 140 -8.16 0.24 -5.23
CA THR A 140 -6.88 0.44 -4.58
C THR A 140 -5.81 -0.44 -5.21
N ILE A 141 -4.57 0.03 -5.21
CA ILE A 141 -3.42 -0.73 -5.72
C ILE A 141 -3.28 -1.99 -4.87
N GLY A 142 -3.42 -3.15 -5.49
CA GLY A 142 -3.24 -4.45 -4.86
C GLY A 142 -4.52 -5.23 -4.57
N PHE A 143 -5.69 -4.62 -4.58
CA PHE A 143 -6.95 -5.29 -4.28
C PHE A 143 -7.24 -6.44 -5.26
N ASP A 144 -7.27 -6.18 -6.56
CA ASP A 144 -7.56 -7.21 -7.56
C ASP A 144 -6.56 -8.37 -7.53
N THR A 145 -5.28 -8.08 -7.35
CA THR A 145 -4.25 -9.11 -7.21
C THR A 145 -4.48 -9.96 -5.97
N ALA A 146 -4.87 -9.34 -4.85
CA ALA A 146 -5.18 -10.07 -3.63
C ALA A 146 -6.41 -10.97 -3.79
N VAL A 147 -7.46 -10.50 -4.48
CA VAL A 147 -8.65 -11.30 -4.80
C VAL A 147 -8.27 -12.50 -5.66
N ASN A 148 -7.52 -12.29 -6.75
CA ASN A 148 -7.09 -13.40 -7.63
C ASN A 148 -6.24 -14.43 -6.89
N THR A 149 -5.32 -13.98 -6.03
CA THR A 149 -4.50 -14.88 -5.20
C THR A 149 -5.35 -15.68 -4.22
N ALA A 150 -6.33 -15.04 -3.59
CA ALA A 150 -7.26 -15.73 -2.68
C ALA A 150 -8.13 -16.77 -3.44
N MET A 151 -8.65 -16.40 -4.61
CA MET A 151 -9.43 -17.31 -5.45
C MET A 151 -8.63 -18.54 -5.85
N GLU A 152 -7.39 -18.36 -6.33
CA GLU A 152 -6.52 -19.49 -6.69
C GLU A 152 -6.26 -20.43 -5.48
N ALA A 153 -6.05 -19.86 -4.30
CA ALA A 153 -5.87 -20.65 -3.09
C ALA A 153 -7.15 -21.39 -2.66
N ILE A 154 -8.31 -20.73 -2.76
CA ILE A 154 -9.62 -21.31 -2.46
C ILE A 154 -9.92 -22.50 -3.39
N ASP A 155 -9.65 -22.37 -4.69
CA ASP A 155 -9.87 -23.44 -5.65
C ASP A 155 -9.03 -24.67 -5.33
N LYS A 156 -7.76 -24.50 -4.98
CA LYS A 156 -6.88 -25.60 -4.57
C LYS A 156 -7.36 -26.31 -3.30
N VAL A 157 -7.89 -25.57 -2.33
CA VAL A 157 -8.47 -26.13 -1.10
C VAL A 157 -9.78 -26.86 -1.40
N ARG A 158 -10.61 -26.30 -2.28
CA ARG A 158 -11.90 -26.88 -2.68
C ARG A 158 -11.71 -28.24 -3.35
N ASP A 159 -10.73 -28.37 -4.25
CA ASP A 159 -10.46 -29.63 -4.95
C ASP A 159 -10.15 -30.76 -3.97
N THR A 160 -9.27 -30.51 -3.01
CA THR A 160 -8.92 -31.53 -2.02
C THR A 160 -10.06 -31.79 -1.02
N SER A 161 -10.85 -30.79 -0.67
CA SER A 161 -12.00 -30.91 0.22
C SER A 161 -13.08 -31.78 -0.41
N THR A 162 -13.35 -31.56 -1.69
CA THR A 162 -14.30 -32.37 -2.47
C THR A 162 -13.85 -33.82 -2.56
N SER A 163 -12.56 -34.07 -2.79
CA SER A 163 -12.02 -35.46 -2.88
C SER A 163 -12.14 -36.25 -1.59
N HIS A 164 -12.23 -35.58 -0.45
CA HIS A 164 -12.32 -36.19 0.87
C HIS A 164 -13.66 -35.98 1.57
N GLU A 165 -14.67 -35.48 0.87
CA GLU A 165 -15.99 -35.13 1.42
C GLU A 165 -15.90 -34.25 2.68
N ARG A 166 -14.98 -33.28 2.67
CA ARG A 166 -14.74 -32.38 3.79
C ARG A 166 -15.38 -31.03 3.56
N CYS A 167 -15.83 -30.41 4.64
CA CYS A 167 -16.19 -29.00 4.65
C CYS A 167 -14.97 -28.19 5.15
N SER A 168 -14.50 -27.24 4.34
CA SER A 168 -13.38 -26.35 4.71
C SER A 168 -13.89 -24.95 4.96
N ILE A 169 -13.44 -24.34 6.05
CA ILE A 169 -13.66 -22.93 6.36
C ILE A 169 -12.37 -22.19 6.02
N ILE A 170 -12.46 -21.22 5.13
CA ILE A 170 -11.31 -20.46 4.65
C ILE A 170 -11.45 -19.02 5.13
N GLU A 171 -10.46 -18.57 5.89
CA GLU A 171 -10.35 -17.19 6.30
C GLU A 171 -9.47 -16.43 5.31
N VAL A 172 -9.92 -15.26 4.87
CA VAL A 172 -9.16 -14.33 4.01
C VAL A 172 -8.98 -13.00 4.71
N MET A 173 -7.92 -12.29 4.36
CA MET A 173 -7.70 -10.92 4.85
C MET A 173 -8.78 -9.98 4.31
N GLY A 174 -8.87 -8.77 4.87
CA GLY A 174 -9.85 -7.75 4.47
C GLY A 174 -10.32 -6.90 5.66
N ARG A 175 -9.67 -7.08 6.83
CA ARG A 175 -9.95 -6.31 8.05
C ARG A 175 -11.45 -6.34 8.39
N GLY A 176 -12.08 -5.18 8.62
CA GLY A 176 -13.51 -5.05 8.88
C GLY A 176 -14.38 -4.87 7.63
N ALA A 177 -13.77 -4.70 6.45
CA ALA A 177 -14.50 -4.40 5.22
C ALA A 177 -15.08 -5.65 4.53
N GLY A 178 -14.33 -6.77 4.54
CA GLY A 178 -14.81 -8.04 3.99
C GLY A 178 -14.91 -8.12 2.47
N TYR A 179 -14.39 -7.16 1.73
CA TYR A 179 -14.53 -7.10 0.27
C TYR A 179 -13.84 -8.24 -0.45
N ILE A 180 -12.67 -8.70 0.01
CA ILE A 180 -11.99 -9.86 -0.59
C ILE A 180 -12.88 -11.11 -0.46
N ALA A 181 -13.43 -11.38 0.73
CA ALA A 181 -14.32 -12.52 0.93
C ALA A 181 -15.56 -12.45 0.04
N LEU A 182 -16.18 -11.27 -0.10
CA LEU A 182 -17.33 -11.06 -0.96
C LEU A 182 -16.99 -11.30 -2.44
N CYS A 183 -15.89 -10.74 -2.93
CA CYS A 183 -15.46 -10.95 -4.31
C CYS A 183 -15.13 -12.42 -4.59
N CYS A 184 -14.40 -13.10 -3.70
CA CYS A 184 -14.11 -14.53 -3.85
C CYS A 184 -15.40 -15.36 -3.89
N LEU A 185 -16.40 -15.03 -3.05
CA LEU A 185 -17.68 -15.73 -3.05
C LEU A 185 -18.43 -15.56 -4.37
N LEU A 186 -18.48 -14.35 -4.92
CA LEU A 186 -19.17 -14.07 -6.18
C LEU A 186 -18.57 -14.82 -7.38
N TYR A 187 -17.24 -15.01 -7.39
CA TYR A 187 -16.55 -15.70 -8.48
C TYR A 187 -16.52 -17.22 -8.32
N THR A 188 -16.51 -17.73 -7.10
CA THR A 188 -16.33 -19.16 -6.82
C THR A 188 -17.62 -19.92 -6.51
N SER A 189 -18.70 -19.23 -6.16
CA SER A 189 -19.99 -19.86 -5.91
C SER A 189 -20.73 -20.12 -7.22
N PRO A 190 -21.31 -21.34 -7.39
CA PRO A 190 -22.18 -21.60 -8.52
C PRO A 190 -23.39 -20.66 -8.46
N SER A 191 -23.68 -19.98 -9.56
CA SER A 191 -24.86 -19.14 -9.62
C SER A 191 -26.13 -20.01 -9.62
N PRO A 192 -27.28 -19.49 -9.17
CA PRO A 192 -28.56 -20.22 -9.31
C PRO A 192 -28.86 -20.69 -10.73
N ARG A 193 -28.34 -19.98 -11.75
CA ARG A 193 -28.47 -20.35 -13.17
C ARG A 193 -27.59 -21.55 -13.55
N ASP A 194 -26.46 -21.77 -12.88
CA ASP A 194 -25.56 -22.89 -13.15
C ASP A 194 -26.16 -24.20 -12.58
N THR A 195 -26.87 -24.12 -11.45
CA THR A 195 -27.55 -25.25 -10.85
C THR A 195 -28.82 -25.67 -11.62
N GLU A 196 -29.46 -24.78 -12.37
CA GLU A 196 -30.61 -25.06 -13.22
C GLU A 196 -30.22 -25.79 -14.52
N ARG A 197 -28.99 -25.58 -15.04
CA ARG A 197 -28.50 -26.25 -16.26
C ARG A 197 -28.02 -27.69 -16.04
N SER A 198 -27.83 -28.10 -14.82
CA SER A 198 -27.36 -29.44 -14.46
C SER A 198 -28.50 -30.41 -14.08
N ARG A 199 -29.74 -29.99 -14.26
CA ARG A 199 -30.95 -30.84 -14.17
C ARG A 199 -31.60 -31.00 -15.54
#